data_fc0bbb7c7d6408ce0477fb48fb404f59
#
_entry.id   fc0bbb7c7d6408ce0477fb48fb404f59
#
_cell.length_a   1.000
_cell.length_b   1.000
_cell.length_c   1.000
_cell.angle_alpha   90.00
_cell.angle_beta   90.00
_cell.angle_gamma   90.00
#
_symmetry.space_group_name_H-M   'P 1'
#
loop_
_entity.id
_entity.type
_entity.pdbx_description
1 polymer ?
#
loop_
_entity_poly.entity_id
_entity_poly.type
_entity_poly.pdbx_seq_one_letter_code
_entity_poly.pdbx_strand_id
1 'polypeptide(L)'
;MAVIWIFLHKFATDWDDVSFIYLSFFMYRQSFIYHLISVSPECGTYRSFWLVSLLWLVAASLPARRPLVLPQHDMHRWGVPAGDYSGITPIGGNRYALISDKQSCNGWHEVDIRFKRSGDIRRMKYLGFHADSTSMDRVRDAEDIVCVEGRFFVSAEDDQQILELDAFGKPTGRQLMVPDCFSRKNIYTNNGFEALAYDAASKSFWTTTEQGLCRDIHALTSIHYPEPTLLRLQRFNAQLQPSGQFAYRTDAPRTRLSTRYGGFGVPAMTVLNDSTLLVMERELYMSDDFRSSCCFIKIFSVDTRRLKPLQDSTSLLHIPDELFAAKRLLVEFSTSFSKPKAQEYANYEGMCLGPVTAQGRQTLLLVADSQCRKKRHSHRMKDRIRVIVL
;
A
#
# COMPACT_ATOMS: atom_id res chain seq x y z
N MET A 1 -25.41 -18.80 -0.96
CA MET A 1 -25.23 -20.25 -0.59
C MET A 1 -26.54 -21.00 -0.52
N ALA A 2 -27.54 -20.55 0.20
CA ALA A 2 -28.86 -21.25 0.31
C ALA A 2 -29.57 -21.46 -1.05
N VAL A 3 -29.53 -20.50 -1.96
CA VAL A 3 -30.16 -20.58 -3.28
C VAL A 3 -29.46 -21.62 -4.19
N ILE A 4 -28.14 -21.71 -4.10
CA ILE A 4 -27.36 -22.68 -4.88
C ILE A 4 -27.60 -24.10 -4.34
N TRP A 5 -27.75 -24.27 -3.01
CA TRP A 5 -28.05 -25.54 -2.39
C TRP A 5 -29.43 -26.03 -2.76
N ILE A 6 -30.44 -25.15 -2.78
CA ILE A 6 -31.82 -25.46 -3.21
C ILE A 6 -31.84 -25.87 -4.69
N PHE A 7 -31.04 -25.21 -5.55
CA PHE A 7 -30.99 -25.54 -6.97
C PHE A 7 -30.33 -26.90 -7.22
N LEU A 8 -29.24 -27.17 -6.51
CA LEU A 8 -28.55 -28.49 -6.60
C LEU A 8 -29.42 -29.64 -6.03
N HIS A 9 -30.15 -29.38 -4.95
CA HIS A 9 -31.02 -30.37 -4.35
C HIS A 9 -32.23 -30.69 -5.26
N LYS A 10 -32.79 -29.67 -5.93
CA LYS A 10 -33.91 -29.85 -6.86
C LYS A 10 -33.54 -30.63 -8.13
N PHE A 11 -32.29 -30.50 -8.57
CA PHE A 11 -31.76 -31.28 -9.71
C PHE A 11 -31.36 -32.71 -9.35
N ALA A 12 -31.06 -32.98 -8.07
CA ALA A 12 -30.68 -34.32 -7.60
C ALA A 12 -31.89 -35.26 -7.33
N THR A 13 -33.09 -34.70 -7.12
CA THR A 13 -34.28 -35.46 -6.83
C THR A 13 -35.01 -36.02 -8.05
N ASP A 14 -34.66 -35.58 -9.26
CA ASP A 14 -35.30 -36.04 -10.50
C ASP A 14 -34.50 -37.15 -11.24
N TRP A 15 -33.56 -37.81 -10.56
CA TRP A 15 -32.71 -38.83 -11.16
C TRP A 15 -32.70 -40.13 -10.36
N ASP A 16 -33.12 -41.21 -11.00
CA ASP A 16 -33.25 -42.56 -10.43
C ASP A 16 -31.91 -43.31 -10.23
N ASP A 17 -30.77 -42.70 -10.54
CA ASP A 17 -29.42 -43.27 -10.28
C ASP A 17 -28.47 -42.18 -9.77
N VAL A 18 -28.37 -42.05 -8.46
CA VAL A 18 -27.57 -41.01 -7.81
C VAL A 18 -26.18 -41.53 -7.48
N SER A 19 -25.22 -41.19 -8.32
CA SER A 19 -23.80 -41.13 -7.90
C SER A 19 -23.53 -39.80 -7.18
N PHE A 20 -23.16 -39.86 -5.92
CA PHE A 20 -22.86 -38.64 -5.12
C PHE A 20 -21.67 -37.88 -5.68
N ILE A 21 -21.91 -36.62 -6.02
CA ILE A 21 -20.86 -35.68 -6.40
C ILE A 21 -20.47 -34.91 -5.12
N TYR A 22 -19.25 -35.12 -4.64
CA TYR A 22 -18.67 -34.30 -3.57
C TYR A 22 -17.94 -33.12 -4.19
N LEU A 23 -18.42 -31.89 -3.94
CA LEU A 23 -17.75 -30.68 -4.25
C LEU A 23 -16.96 -30.21 -3.02
N SER A 24 -15.65 -30.36 -3.03
CA SER A 24 -14.78 -29.77 -2.01
C SER A 24 -14.21 -28.45 -2.50
N PHE A 25 -14.53 -27.35 -1.80
CA PHE A 25 -13.94 -26.04 -2.04
C PHE A 25 -12.73 -25.86 -1.13
N PHE A 26 -11.54 -25.80 -1.72
CA PHE A 26 -10.35 -25.35 -1.00
C PHE A 26 -10.01 -23.95 -1.47
N MET A 27 -10.10 -22.96 -0.56
CA MET A 27 -9.61 -21.62 -0.77
C MET A 27 -8.18 -21.54 -0.25
N TYR A 28 -7.21 -21.56 -1.15
CA TYR A 28 -5.85 -21.16 -0.84
C TYR A 28 -5.42 -20.09 -1.83
N ARG A 29 -5.25 -18.85 -1.36
CA ARG A 29 -4.69 -17.69 -2.07
C ARG A 29 -5.16 -17.54 -3.52
N GLN A 30 -6.39 -17.07 -3.73
CA GLN A 30 -6.92 -16.60 -5.04
C GLN A 30 -6.95 -17.65 -6.19
N SER A 31 -6.71 -18.92 -5.90
CA SER A 31 -6.86 -19.98 -6.90
C SER A 31 -7.97 -20.93 -6.45
N PHE A 32 -8.99 -21.06 -7.29
CA PHE A 32 -10.02 -22.08 -7.10
C PHE A 32 -9.53 -23.38 -7.73
N ILE A 33 -9.26 -24.41 -6.95
CA ILE A 33 -8.96 -25.76 -7.45
C ILE A 33 -10.24 -26.58 -7.33
N TYR A 34 -10.77 -27.03 -8.47
CA TYR A 34 -11.91 -27.92 -8.53
C TYR A 34 -11.41 -29.36 -8.63
N HIS A 35 -11.82 -30.20 -7.69
CA HIS A 35 -11.67 -31.65 -7.83
C HIS A 35 -13.04 -32.25 -8.13
N LEU A 36 -13.24 -32.72 -9.34
CA LEU A 36 -14.37 -33.55 -9.73
C LEU A 36 -13.93 -35.03 -9.62
N ILE A 37 -14.47 -35.73 -8.65
CA ILE A 37 -14.35 -37.20 -8.61
C ILE A 37 -15.66 -37.73 -9.19
N SER A 38 -15.63 -38.16 -10.44
CA SER A 38 -16.71 -38.90 -11.08
C SER A 38 -16.48 -40.40 -10.87
N VAL A 39 -17.44 -41.09 -10.29
CA VAL A 39 -17.43 -42.54 -10.17
C VAL A 39 -18.56 -43.08 -11.02
N SER A 40 -18.43 -43.10 -12.31
CA SER A 40 -18.91 -44.09 -13.27
C SER A 40 -18.58 -43.75 -14.71
N PRO A 41 -18.20 -44.71 -15.54
CA PRO A 41 -17.71 -44.44 -16.92
C PRO A 41 -18.81 -44.22 -17.97
N GLU A 42 -20.07 -44.36 -17.67
CA GLU A 42 -21.13 -44.47 -18.70
C GLU A 42 -22.06 -43.24 -18.84
N CYS A 43 -21.91 -42.22 -18.04
CA CYS A 43 -22.77 -41.03 -18.16
C CYS A 43 -22.03 -39.88 -18.85
N GLY A 44 -22.44 -39.62 -20.07
CA GLY A 44 -21.85 -38.75 -21.08
C GLY A 44 -21.11 -37.50 -20.59
N THR A 45 -19.86 -37.38 -20.96
CA THR A 45 -18.91 -36.32 -20.74
C THR A 45 -19.44 -34.88 -21.04
N TYR A 46 -20.48 -34.77 -21.85
CA TYR A 46 -21.08 -33.48 -22.24
C TYR A 46 -21.85 -32.78 -21.11
N ARG A 47 -22.53 -33.52 -20.22
CA ARG A 47 -23.36 -32.90 -19.16
C ARG A 47 -22.51 -32.33 -18.02
N SER A 48 -21.42 -32.99 -17.67
CA SER A 48 -20.47 -32.51 -16.66
C SER A 48 -19.74 -31.26 -17.13
N PHE A 49 -19.46 -31.16 -18.43
CA PHE A 49 -18.82 -29.99 -19.05
C PHE A 49 -19.72 -28.74 -18.98
N TRP A 50 -21.03 -28.88 -19.20
CA TRP A 50 -21.98 -27.80 -19.11
C TRP A 50 -22.18 -27.30 -17.67
N LEU A 51 -22.18 -28.20 -16.67
CA LEU A 51 -22.28 -27.81 -15.27
C LEU A 51 -21.04 -27.04 -14.77
N VAL A 52 -19.86 -27.50 -15.15
CA VAL A 52 -18.61 -26.81 -14.84
C VAL A 52 -18.55 -25.45 -15.54
N SER A 53 -18.95 -25.40 -16.83
CA SER A 53 -18.99 -24.15 -17.60
C SER A 53 -20.02 -23.17 -17.04
N LEU A 54 -21.17 -23.64 -16.58
CA LEU A 54 -22.20 -22.81 -15.96
C LEU A 54 -21.74 -22.27 -14.59
N LEU A 55 -21.05 -23.06 -13.78
CA LEU A 55 -20.43 -22.64 -12.53
C LEU A 55 -19.32 -21.61 -12.76
N TRP A 56 -18.53 -21.77 -13.82
CA TRP A 56 -17.54 -20.78 -14.24
C TRP A 56 -18.20 -19.47 -14.71
N LEU A 57 -19.26 -19.54 -15.49
CA LEU A 57 -20.03 -18.38 -15.95
C LEU A 57 -20.68 -17.64 -14.76
N VAL A 58 -21.24 -18.35 -13.78
CA VAL A 58 -21.82 -17.76 -12.59
C VAL A 58 -20.73 -17.17 -11.67
N ALA A 59 -19.60 -17.85 -11.51
CA ALA A 59 -18.46 -17.30 -10.74
C ALA A 59 -17.83 -16.06 -11.42
N ALA A 60 -17.76 -16.04 -12.77
CA ALA A 60 -17.27 -14.93 -13.54
C ALA A 60 -18.25 -13.74 -13.59
N SER A 61 -19.54 -13.96 -13.33
CA SER A 61 -20.58 -12.92 -13.36
C SER A 61 -20.86 -12.28 -11.99
N LEU A 62 -20.21 -12.74 -10.91
CA LEU A 62 -20.31 -12.06 -9.62
C LEU A 62 -19.61 -10.68 -9.74
N PRO A 63 -20.35 -9.58 -9.53
CA PRO A 63 -19.74 -8.25 -9.61
C PRO A 63 -18.59 -8.18 -8.59
N ALA A 64 -17.43 -7.75 -9.05
CA ALA A 64 -16.30 -7.50 -8.15
C ALA A 64 -16.80 -6.56 -7.04
N ARG A 65 -16.69 -7.01 -5.79
CA ARG A 65 -17.13 -6.21 -4.65
C ARG A 65 -16.31 -4.94 -4.62
N ARG A 66 -16.98 -3.80 -4.59
CA ARG A 66 -16.31 -2.49 -4.50
C ARG A 66 -15.52 -2.42 -3.18
N PRO A 67 -14.32 -1.83 -3.21
CA PRO A 67 -13.59 -1.51 -2.00
C PRO A 67 -14.40 -0.62 -1.07
N LEU A 68 -14.20 -0.82 0.24
CA LEU A 68 -14.91 -0.06 1.27
C LEU A 68 -13.91 0.75 2.10
N VAL A 69 -14.05 2.07 2.06
CA VAL A 69 -13.25 2.99 2.87
C VAL A 69 -13.93 3.15 4.23
N LEU A 70 -13.33 2.59 5.28
CA LEU A 70 -13.87 2.66 6.64
C LEU A 70 -13.57 4.01 7.30
N PRO A 71 -14.27 4.37 8.41
CA PRO A 71 -13.98 5.59 9.14
C PRO A 71 -12.53 5.64 9.62
N GLN A 72 -11.94 6.82 9.63
CA GLN A 72 -10.63 7.03 10.23
C GLN A 72 -10.73 7.16 11.76
N HIS A 73 -9.64 6.83 12.43
CA HIS A 73 -9.53 6.89 13.88
C HIS A 73 -8.35 7.77 14.29
N ASP A 74 -8.55 8.57 15.32
CA ASP A 74 -7.49 9.31 15.99
C ASP A 74 -6.69 8.34 16.89
N MET A 75 -5.38 8.20 16.65
CA MET A 75 -4.55 7.24 17.37
C MET A 75 -4.31 7.64 18.83
N HIS A 76 -4.35 8.94 19.14
CA HIS A 76 -4.22 9.43 20.51
C HIS A 76 -5.29 8.91 21.46
N ARG A 77 -6.50 8.63 20.95
CA ARG A 77 -7.58 8.04 21.76
C ARG A 77 -7.20 6.70 22.40
N TRP A 78 -6.18 6.05 21.90
CA TRP A 78 -5.65 4.77 22.40
C TRP A 78 -4.29 4.91 23.08
N GLY A 79 -3.84 6.13 23.37
CA GLY A 79 -2.58 6.41 24.04
C GLY A 79 -1.33 6.28 23.16
N VAL A 80 -1.50 6.25 21.83
CA VAL A 80 -0.36 6.34 20.91
C VAL A 80 0.17 7.78 20.97
N PRO A 81 1.48 7.97 21.20
CA PRO A 81 2.07 9.32 21.23
C PRO A 81 1.89 10.07 19.91
N ALA A 82 1.96 11.38 19.94
CA ALA A 82 2.10 12.17 18.71
C ALA A 82 3.45 11.85 18.06
N GLY A 83 3.44 11.53 16.77
CA GLY A 83 4.63 10.96 16.18
C GLY A 83 4.93 11.37 14.74
N ASP A 84 4.06 12.12 14.04
CA ASP A 84 4.24 12.42 12.62
C ASP A 84 4.58 11.11 11.87
N TYR A 85 3.62 10.16 11.89
CA TYR A 85 3.84 8.81 11.38
C TYR A 85 3.73 8.75 9.87
N SER A 86 4.84 8.41 9.21
CA SER A 86 4.97 8.31 7.76
C SER A 86 4.83 6.87 7.24
N GLY A 87 5.25 5.84 8.03
CA GLY A 87 5.19 4.45 7.58
C GLY A 87 4.60 3.49 8.60
N ILE A 88 4.12 2.32 8.10
CA ILE A 88 3.55 1.24 8.91
C ILE A 88 3.85 -0.13 8.30
N THR A 89 4.24 -1.11 9.11
CA THR A 89 4.46 -2.48 8.68
C THR A 89 3.95 -3.50 9.69
N PRO A 90 3.39 -4.67 9.27
CA PRO A 90 3.07 -5.75 10.18
C PRO A 90 4.36 -6.44 10.67
N ILE A 91 4.39 -6.77 11.98
CA ILE A 91 5.53 -7.46 12.62
C ILE A 91 5.14 -8.82 13.23
N GLY A 92 3.98 -9.30 12.87
CA GLY A 92 3.45 -10.60 13.27
C GLY A 92 2.25 -10.51 14.22
N GLY A 93 1.31 -11.43 14.03
CA GLY A 93 0.04 -11.44 14.78
C GLY A 93 -0.78 -10.18 14.54
N ASN A 94 -1.09 -9.45 15.62
CA ASN A 94 -1.80 -8.18 15.54
C ASN A 94 -0.86 -6.98 15.79
N ARG A 95 0.44 -7.19 15.78
CA ARG A 95 1.43 -6.15 16.05
C ARG A 95 1.90 -5.49 14.78
N TYR A 96 2.11 -4.18 14.88
CA TYR A 96 2.59 -3.33 13.79
C TYR A 96 3.66 -2.40 14.31
N ALA A 97 4.65 -2.13 13.47
CA ALA A 97 5.63 -1.07 13.67
C ALA A 97 5.20 0.17 12.91
N LEU A 98 5.33 1.33 13.55
CA LEU A 98 5.11 2.66 12.97
C LEU A 98 6.44 3.39 12.96
N ILE A 99 6.80 4.02 11.84
CA ILE A 99 7.96 4.91 11.75
C ILE A 99 7.51 6.37 11.76
N SER A 100 8.34 7.24 12.32
CA SER A 100 8.13 8.69 12.35
C SER A 100 9.29 9.38 11.64
N ASP A 101 8.99 10.33 10.79
CA ASP A 101 9.99 11.15 10.07
C ASP A 101 10.80 12.07 10.99
N LYS A 102 10.27 12.44 12.15
CA LYS A 102 10.84 13.43 13.08
C LYS A 102 11.45 12.84 14.35
N GLN A 103 11.85 11.57 14.34
CA GLN A 103 12.45 10.95 15.53
C GLN A 103 13.87 11.47 15.81
N SER A 104 14.23 11.49 17.10
CA SER A 104 15.56 11.91 17.55
C SER A 104 16.62 10.81 17.48
N CYS A 105 16.20 9.55 17.35
CA CYS A 105 17.07 8.37 17.26
C CYS A 105 16.43 7.31 16.36
N ASN A 106 17.20 6.33 15.92
CA ASN A 106 16.67 5.21 15.15
C ASN A 106 15.70 4.38 16.01
N GLY A 107 14.66 3.86 15.37
CA GLY A 107 13.70 3.02 16.06
C GLY A 107 12.30 3.11 15.44
N TRP A 108 11.37 2.43 16.08
CA TRP A 108 9.96 2.43 15.66
C TRP A 108 9.04 2.33 16.88
N HIS A 109 7.80 2.76 16.71
CA HIS A 109 6.75 2.60 17.71
C HIS A 109 6.01 1.29 17.48
N GLU A 110 5.79 0.51 18.54
CA GLU A 110 5.02 -0.73 18.46
C GLU A 110 3.59 -0.55 18.92
N VAL A 111 2.64 -1.09 18.13
CA VAL A 111 1.22 -1.09 18.47
C VAL A 111 0.61 -2.49 18.25
N ASP A 112 -0.34 -2.89 19.15
CA ASP A 112 -1.22 -4.04 18.95
C ASP A 112 -2.58 -3.52 18.45
N ILE A 113 -3.03 -3.96 17.27
CA ILE A 113 -4.28 -3.51 16.65
C ILE A 113 -5.25 -4.68 16.61
N ARG A 114 -6.41 -4.52 17.28
CA ARG A 114 -7.51 -5.48 17.25
C ARG A 114 -8.60 -5.03 16.29
N PHE A 115 -9.06 -5.93 15.45
CA PHE A 115 -10.03 -5.66 14.41
C PHE A 115 -11.40 -6.22 14.74
N LYS A 116 -12.45 -5.59 14.23
CA LYS A 116 -13.82 -6.11 14.17
C LYS A 116 -13.91 -7.14 13.02
N ARG A 117 -14.97 -7.94 13.00
CA ARG A 117 -15.26 -8.86 11.87
C ARG A 117 -15.41 -8.16 10.53
N SER A 118 -15.81 -6.88 10.54
CA SER A 118 -15.92 -6.03 9.35
C SER A 118 -14.57 -5.55 8.79
N GLY A 119 -13.47 -5.79 9.51
CA GLY A 119 -12.15 -5.27 9.19
C GLY A 119 -11.82 -3.92 9.87
N ASP A 120 -12.80 -3.20 10.43
CA ASP A 120 -12.56 -1.94 11.12
C ASP A 120 -11.78 -2.14 12.43
N ILE A 121 -11.06 -1.11 12.87
CA ILE A 121 -10.29 -1.14 14.13
C ILE A 121 -11.25 -1.13 15.31
N ARG A 122 -11.14 -2.14 16.16
CA ARG A 122 -11.87 -2.24 17.43
C ARG A 122 -11.13 -1.49 18.54
N ARG A 123 -9.81 -1.71 18.62
CA ARG A 123 -8.93 -1.18 19.65
C ARG A 123 -7.49 -1.19 19.17
N MET A 124 -6.72 -0.22 19.63
CA MET A 124 -5.26 -0.19 19.51
C MET A 124 -4.66 -0.10 20.92
N LYS A 125 -3.51 -0.68 21.13
CA LYS A 125 -2.71 -0.55 22.35
C LYS A 125 -1.29 -0.16 21.95
N TYR A 126 -0.79 0.93 22.48
CA TYR A 126 0.61 1.31 22.37
C TYR A 126 1.46 0.39 23.25
N LEU A 127 2.52 -0.17 22.70
CA LEU A 127 3.40 -1.13 23.39
C LEU A 127 4.76 -0.54 23.73
N GLY A 128 5.14 0.58 23.10
CA GLY A 128 6.38 1.28 23.41
C GLY A 128 7.13 1.73 22.14
N PHE A 129 8.24 2.38 22.40
CA PHE A 129 9.21 2.78 21.37
C PHE A 129 10.44 1.90 21.48
N HIS A 130 10.78 1.23 20.40
CA HIS A 130 11.98 0.40 20.27
C HIS A 130 13.06 1.22 19.58
N ALA A 131 14.13 1.55 20.30
CA ALA A 131 15.16 2.43 19.79
C ALA A 131 16.55 2.05 20.31
N ASP A 132 17.55 2.25 19.47
CA ASP A 132 18.94 2.33 19.90
C ASP A 132 19.30 3.80 20.18
N SER A 133 19.25 4.17 21.47
CA SER A 133 19.64 5.51 21.92
C SER A 133 21.16 5.73 21.93
N THR A 134 21.95 4.68 21.68
CA THR A 134 23.44 4.73 21.74
C THR A 134 24.07 4.95 20.37
N SER A 135 23.33 4.73 19.28
CA SER A 135 23.85 4.91 17.92
C SER A 135 23.98 6.38 17.56
N MET A 136 25.17 6.77 17.12
CA MET A 136 25.43 8.09 16.52
C MET A 136 24.95 8.14 15.06
N ASP A 137 24.84 7.00 14.39
CA ASP A 137 24.35 6.89 13.01
C ASP A 137 22.83 6.89 13.03
N ARG A 138 22.25 7.98 12.60
CA ARG A 138 20.80 8.19 12.59
C ARG A 138 20.24 8.17 11.17
N VAL A 139 19.19 7.37 10.97
CA VAL A 139 18.32 7.52 9.80
C VAL A 139 17.68 8.90 9.88
N ARG A 140 17.91 9.73 8.87
CA ARG A 140 17.37 11.08 8.84
C ARG A 140 16.19 11.16 7.90
N ASP A 141 15.11 11.75 8.40
CA ASP A 141 13.85 11.86 7.68
C ASP A 141 13.37 10.47 7.22
N ALA A 142 12.96 9.65 8.20
CA ALA A 142 12.55 8.27 7.96
C ALA A 142 11.09 8.24 7.47
N GLU A 143 10.85 7.76 6.24
CA GLU A 143 9.56 7.91 5.59
C GLU A 143 8.74 6.60 5.59
N ASP A 144 9.34 5.47 5.28
CA ASP A 144 8.61 4.20 5.29
C ASP A 144 9.44 3.06 5.92
N ILE A 145 8.76 1.99 6.31
CA ILE A 145 9.33 0.87 7.04
C ILE A 145 8.75 -0.45 6.56
N VAL A 146 9.60 -1.46 6.35
CA VAL A 146 9.16 -2.85 6.14
C VAL A 146 9.90 -3.78 7.10
N CYS A 147 9.18 -4.79 7.62
CA CYS A 147 9.74 -5.83 8.47
C CYS A 147 9.97 -7.11 7.66
N VAL A 148 11.21 -7.59 7.65
CA VAL A 148 11.63 -8.82 6.96
C VAL A 148 12.35 -9.72 7.95
N GLU A 149 11.73 -10.83 8.34
CA GLU A 149 12.31 -11.81 9.26
C GLU A 149 12.84 -11.21 10.57
N GLY A 150 12.11 -10.22 11.13
CA GLY A 150 12.47 -9.53 12.37
C GLY A 150 13.55 -8.46 12.24
N ARG A 151 13.95 -8.11 11.02
CA ARG A 151 14.78 -6.96 10.69
C ARG A 151 13.93 -5.90 10.01
N PHE A 152 14.33 -4.65 10.17
CA PHE A 152 13.57 -3.52 9.65
C PHE A 152 14.38 -2.79 8.59
N PHE A 153 13.79 -2.59 7.43
CA PHE A 153 14.35 -1.73 6.41
C PHE A 153 13.58 -0.42 6.42
N VAL A 154 14.29 0.70 6.46
CA VAL A 154 13.73 2.05 6.59
C VAL A 154 14.24 2.91 5.45
N SER A 155 13.34 3.55 4.72
CA SER A 155 13.70 4.58 3.75
C SER A 155 14.04 5.88 4.47
N ALA A 156 15.13 6.53 4.04
CA ALA A 156 15.64 7.78 4.58
C ALA A 156 15.69 8.83 3.48
N GLU A 157 14.80 9.82 3.53
CA GLU A 157 14.69 10.86 2.50
C GLU A 157 15.93 11.75 2.47
N ASP A 158 16.39 12.20 3.62
CA ASP A 158 17.55 13.09 3.70
C ASP A 158 18.85 12.46 3.19
N ASP A 159 19.03 11.17 3.39
CA ASP A 159 20.24 10.43 3.00
C ASP A 159 20.10 9.72 1.65
N GLN A 160 18.89 9.63 1.12
CA GLN A 160 18.58 8.85 -0.08
C GLN A 160 19.08 7.39 0.03
N GLN A 161 18.83 6.78 1.17
CA GLN A 161 19.25 5.43 1.51
C GLN A 161 18.08 4.60 2.02
N ILE A 162 18.26 3.28 1.99
CA ILE A 162 17.34 2.35 2.63
C ILE A 162 18.19 1.44 3.50
N LEU A 163 18.13 1.67 4.80
CA LEU A 163 19.00 1.07 5.79
C LEU A 163 18.33 -0.11 6.51
N GLU A 164 19.10 -1.15 6.81
CA GLU A 164 18.66 -2.25 7.66
C GLU A 164 18.94 -1.93 9.13
N LEU A 165 17.89 -2.02 9.95
CA LEU A 165 17.97 -1.96 11.41
C LEU A 165 17.67 -3.34 12.00
N ASP A 166 18.29 -3.65 13.12
CA ASP A 166 17.95 -4.84 13.89
C ASP A 166 16.66 -4.67 14.72
N ALA A 167 16.30 -5.70 15.49
CA ALA A 167 15.10 -5.70 16.33
C ALA A 167 15.13 -4.63 17.45
N PHE A 168 16.24 -3.96 17.67
CA PHE A 168 16.39 -2.89 18.67
C PHE A 168 16.58 -1.50 18.04
N GLY A 169 16.41 -1.38 16.71
CA GLY A 169 16.58 -0.11 16.01
C GLY A 169 18.03 0.26 15.68
N LYS A 170 18.98 -0.65 15.92
CA LYS A 170 20.39 -0.41 15.64
C LYS A 170 20.71 -0.68 14.17
N PRO A 171 21.38 0.22 13.44
CA PRO A 171 21.88 -0.04 12.10
C PRO A 171 22.79 -1.27 12.05
N THR A 172 22.53 -2.20 11.13
CA THR A 172 23.33 -3.43 10.98
C THR A 172 24.55 -3.23 10.08
N GLY A 173 24.64 -2.07 9.41
CA GLY A 173 25.62 -1.78 8.37
C GLY A 173 25.22 -2.33 6.99
N ARG A 174 24.07 -3.01 6.87
CA ARG A 174 23.51 -3.45 5.58
C ARG A 174 22.51 -2.43 5.07
N GLN A 175 22.46 -2.27 3.74
CA GLN A 175 21.55 -1.34 3.06
C GLN A 175 21.25 -1.82 1.65
N LEU A 176 20.18 -1.33 1.06
CA LEU A 176 19.92 -1.51 -0.35
C LEU A 176 20.96 -0.70 -1.16
N MET A 177 21.51 -1.31 -2.20
CA MET A 177 22.50 -0.65 -3.06
C MET A 177 21.81 0.28 -4.05
N VAL A 178 21.50 1.49 -3.59
CA VAL A 178 20.74 2.49 -4.35
C VAL A 178 21.52 2.93 -5.58
N PRO A 179 20.92 2.88 -6.82
CA PRO A 179 21.55 3.36 -8.03
C PRO A 179 21.85 4.87 -7.97
N ASP A 180 22.94 5.29 -8.62
CA ASP A 180 23.43 6.70 -8.60
C ASP A 180 22.41 7.71 -9.16
N CYS A 181 21.47 7.24 -9.98
CA CYS A 181 20.39 8.11 -10.47
C CYS A 181 19.50 8.65 -9.35
N PHE A 182 19.41 8.00 -8.20
CA PHE A 182 18.66 8.44 -7.02
C PHE A 182 19.53 9.23 -6.03
N SER A 183 20.76 9.58 -6.36
CA SER A 183 21.59 10.38 -5.47
C SER A 183 21.02 11.79 -5.27
N ARG A 184 21.33 12.41 -4.13
CA ARG A 184 20.84 13.75 -3.73
C ARG A 184 20.93 14.81 -4.82
N LYS A 185 21.98 14.79 -5.65
CA LYS A 185 22.16 15.75 -6.76
C LYS A 185 21.10 15.65 -7.87
N ASN A 186 20.38 14.51 -7.93
CA ASN A 186 19.39 14.20 -8.96
C ASN A 186 17.95 14.34 -8.46
N ILE A 187 17.75 14.78 -7.22
CA ILE A 187 16.46 14.87 -6.54
C ILE A 187 16.27 16.28 -6.00
N TYR A 188 15.07 16.82 -6.12
CA TYR A 188 14.72 18.06 -5.45
C TYR A 188 14.58 17.83 -3.95
N THR A 189 14.91 18.85 -3.15
CA THR A 189 14.81 18.78 -1.69
C THR A 189 13.40 18.43 -1.25
N ASN A 190 13.25 17.52 -0.30
CA ASN A 190 11.98 16.98 0.20
C ASN A 190 11.12 16.33 -0.89
N ASN A 191 11.73 15.58 -1.80
CA ASN A 191 11.06 14.80 -2.82
C ASN A 191 11.79 13.45 -3.05
N GLY A 192 12.44 12.96 -2.01
CA GLY A 192 13.28 11.77 -2.04
C GLY A 192 12.52 10.46 -1.86
N PHE A 193 13.20 9.46 -1.28
CA PHE A 193 12.59 8.17 -1.01
C PHE A 193 11.50 8.28 0.05
N GLU A 194 10.28 7.95 -0.36
CA GLU A 194 9.10 7.90 0.50
C GLU A 194 8.67 6.45 0.71
N ALA A 195 8.22 5.82 -0.34
CA ALA A 195 7.57 4.51 -0.30
C ALA A 195 8.57 3.35 -0.27
N LEU A 196 8.29 2.34 0.56
CA LEU A 196 9.06 1.10 0.63
C LEU A 196 8.10 -0.10 0.75
N ALA A 197 8.28 -1.13 -0.08
CA ALA A 197 7.50 -2.36 -0.02
C ALA A 197 8.40 -3.59 -0.13
N TYR A 198 7.98 -4.69 0.49
CA TYR A 198 8.67 -5.98 0.40
C TYR A 198 7.75 -7.06 -0.14
N ASP A 199 8.22 -7.77 -1.16
CA ASP A 199 7.59 -8.96 -1.71
C ASP A 199 8.23 -10.21 -1.11
N ALA A 200 7.50 -10.85 -0.21
CA ALA A 200 7.99 -12.05 0.47
C ALA A 200 8.12 -13.28 -0.47
N ALA A 201 7.36 -13.33 -1.57
CA ALA A 201 7.41 -14.43 -2.52
C ALA A 201 8.69 -14.39 -3.36
N SER A 202 9.05 -13.24 -3.90
CA SER A 202 10.26 -13.04 -4.69
C SER A 202 11.47 -12.57 -3.86
N LYS A 203 11.28 -12.32 -2.56
CA LYS A 203 12.27 -11.72 -1.65
C LYS A 203 12.86 -10.43 -2.21
N SER A 204 12.02 -9.60 -2.82
CA SER A 204 12.44 -8.35 -3.45
C SER A 204 11.86 -7.13 -2.74
N PHE A 205 12.59 -6.02 -2.78
CA PHE A 205 12.13 -4.73 -2.29
C PHE A 205 11.73 -3.85 -3.47
N TRP A 206 10.78 -2.96 -3.20
CA TRP A 206 10.31 -1.93 -4.12
C TRP A 206 10.35 -0.58 -3.43
N THR A 207 10.83 0.42 -4.13
CA THR A 207 10.83 1.81 -3.64
C THR A 207 10.57 2.79 -4.78
N THR A 208 10.19 3.99 -4.43
CA THR A 208 10.13 5.14 -5.32
C THR A 208 10.38 6.43 -4.53
N THR A 209 10.74 7.48 -5.24
CA THR A 209 10.75 8.83 -4.68
C THR A 209 9.33 9.40 -4.66
N GLU A 210 9.05 10.40 -3.80
CA GLU A 210 7.76 11.09 -3.78
C GLU A 210 7.48 11.75 -5.14
N GLN A 211 8.50 12.44 -5.66
CA GLN A 211 8.46 13.14 -6.95
C GLN A 211 9.46 12.56 -7.93
N GLY A 212 9.34 12.94 -9.20
CA GLY A 212 10.27 12.56 -10.26
C GLY A 212 11.69 13.09 -10.02
N LEU A 213 12.67 12.36 -10.54
CA LEU A 213 14.05 12.84 -10.57
C LEU A 213 14.18 14.12 -11.41
N CYS A 214 15.15 14.98 -11.11
CA CYS A 214 15.37 16.25 -11.83
C CYS A 214 15.39 16.12 -13.36
N ARG A 215 15.87 14.97 -13.86
CA ARG A 215 15.91 14.68 -15.30
C ARG A 215 14.60 14.12 -15.88
N ASP A 216 13.67 13.73 -15.04
CA ASP A 216 12.42 13.05 -15.40
C ASP A 216 11.20 13.97 -15.28
N ILE A 217 11.38 15.19 -14.80
CA ILE A 217 10.32 16.19 -14.70
C ILE A 217 10.76 17.47 -15.41
N HIS A 218 9.80 18.20 -15.96
CA HIS A 218 10.05 19.56 -16.40
C HIS A 218 10.43 20.42 -15.20
N ALA A 219 11.38 21.34 -15.37
CA ALA A 219 11.87 22.18 -14.30
C ALA A 219 10.70 22.74 -13.48
N LEU A 220 10.74 22.55 -12.15
CA LEU A 220 9.75 23.13 -11.26
C LEU A 220 9.80 24.65 -11.35
N THR A 221 8.99 25.20 -12.23
CA THR A 221 8.93 26.66 -12.45
C THR A 221 8.13 27.39 -11.39
N SER A 222 7.41 26.66 -10.53
CA SER A 222 6.66 27.19 -9.37
C SER A 222 6.02 26.06 -8.56
N ILE A 223 5.42 26.38 -7.42
CA ILE A 223 4.69 25.52 -6.49
C ILE A 223 3.40 24.89 -7.13
N HIS A 224 3.35 24.80 -8.44
CA HIS A 224 2.24 24.22 -9.18
C HIS A 224 2.67 22.85 -9.70
N TYR A 225 1.88 21.83 -9.39
CA TYR A 225 1.98 20.51 -10.00
C TYR A 225 0.80 20.32 -10.97
N PRO A 226 0.76 21.04 -12.11
CA PRO A 226 -0.39 20.97 -13.02
C PRO A 226 -0.42 19.66 -13.80
N GLU A 227 0.68 18.90 -13.79
CA GLU A 227 0.87 17.72 -14.62
C GLU A 227 1.19 16.47 -13.77
N PRO A 228 0.93 15.27 -14.34
CA PRO A 228 1.37 14.03 -13.71
C PRO A 228 2.87 14.03 -13.43
N THR A 229 3.31 13.50 -12.29
CA THR A 229 4.74 13.28 -12.07
C THR A 229 5.17 11.94 -12.66
N LEU A 230 6.40 11.90 -13.19
CA LEU A 230 7.02 10.72 -13.76
C LEU A 230 8.00 10.13 -12.76
N LEU A 231 7.76 8.92 -12.34
CA LEU A 231 8.48 8.26 -11.25
C LEU A 231 9.18 6.99 -11.75
N ARG A 232 10.16 6.54 -10.98
CA ARG A 232 10.85 5.27 -11.18
C ARG A 232 10.51 4.32 -10.04
N LEU A 233 9.82 3.23 -10.35
CA LEU A 233 9.69 2.11 -9.41
C LEU A 233 11.01 1.34 -9.47
N GLN A 234 11.80 1.41 -8.41
CA GLN A 234 13.07 0.69 -8.29
C GLN A 234 12.84 -0.62 -7.56
N ARG A 235 13.29 -1.74 -8.13
CA ARG A 235 13.29 -3.05 -7.50
C ARG A 235 14.72 -3.45 -7.10
N PHE A 236 14.81 -4.12 -5.93
CA PHE A 236 16.04 -4.75 -5.43
C PHE A 236 15.77 -6.23 -5.18
N ASN A 237 16.78 -7.06 -5.39
CA ASN A 237 16.70 -8.50 -5.14
C ASN A 237 17.02 -8.87 -3.67
N ALA A 238 16.98 -10.18 -3.37
CA ALA A 238 17.29 -10.71 -2.05
C ALA A 238 18.73 -10.43 -1.57
N GLN A 239 19.64 -10.11 -2.48
CA GLN A 239 21.02 -9.71 -2.19
C GLN A 239 21.15 -8.19 -2.00
N LEU A 240 20.04 -7.47 -1.90
CA LEU A 240 19.95 -6.01 -1.73
C LEU A 240 20.51 -5.21 -2.93
N GLN A 241 20.66 -5.87 -4.10
CA GLN A 241 21.16 -5.26 -5.32
C GLN A 241 20.02 -4.78 -6.21
N PRO A 242 20.21 -3.69 -6.98
CA PRO A 242 19.23 -3.26 -7.97
C PRO A 242 18.92 -4.38 -8.95
N SER A 243 17.64 -4.60 -9.23
CA SER A 243 17.18 -5.67 -10.12
C SER A 243 16.14 -5.23 -11.15
N GLY A 244 15.96 -3.93 -11.32
CA GLY A 244 15.16 -3.31 -12.36
C GLY A 244 14.60 -1.96 -11.96
N GLN A 245 14.46 -1.09 -12.94
CA GLN A 245 13.72 0.16 -12.86
C GLN A 245 12.58 0.15 -13.85
N PHE A 246 11.45 0.75 -13.48
CA PHE A 246 10.23 0.75 -14.29
C PHE A 246 9.57 2.11 -14.23
N ALA A 247 9.08 2.61 -15.37
CA ALA A 247 8.41 3.91 -15.42
C ALA A 247 7.02 3.83 -14.79
N TYR A 248 6.71 4.80 -13.97
CA TYR A 248 5.37 5.03 -13.42
C TYR A 248 4.96 6.48 -13.67
N ARG A 249 3.69 6.70 -13.99
CA ARG A 249 3.11 8.04 -14.16
C ARG A 249 1.92 8.16 -13.22
N THR A 250 1.93 9.19 -12.38
CA THR A 250 0.76 9.49 -11.54
C THR A 250 -0.42 9.95 -12.39
N ASP A 251 -1.62 9.96 -11.82
CA ASP A 251 -2.70 10.73 -12.42
C ASP A 251 -2.40 12.23 -12.33
N ALA A 252 -3.01 13.02 -13.18
CA ALA A 252 -2.95 14.46 -13.04
C ALA A 252 -3.58 14.90 -11.72
N PRO A 253 -2.99 15.90 -11.02
CA PRO A 253 -3.58 16.45 -9.81
C PRO A 253 -4.95 17.09 -10.11
N ARG A 254 -5.86 16.97 -9.14
CA ARG A 254 -7.22 17.55 -9.23
C ARG A 254 -7.20 19.05 -8.97
N THR A 255 -6.33 19.47 -8.05
CA THR A 255 -6.24 20.85 -7.60
C THR A 255 -5.30 21.61 -8.52
N ARG A 256 -5.82 22.67 -9.14
CA ARG A 256 -5.00 23.60 -9.92
C ARG A 256 -4.60 24.85 -9.13
N LEU A 257 -4.89 24.84 -7.83
CA LEU A 257 -4.61 25.96 -6.93
C LEU A 257 -3.16 25.92 -6.47
N SER A 258 -2.49 27.04 -6.52
CA SER A 258 -1.17 27.18 -5.89
C SER A 258 -1.32 27.11 -4.38
N THR A 259 -0.40 26.43 -3.71
CA THR A 259 -0.32 26.39 -2.27
C THR A 259 1.14 26.49 -1.84
N ARG A 260 1.39 27.15 -0.72
CA ARG A 260 2.73 27.18 -0.11
C ARG A 260 3.08 25.86 0.57
N TYR A 261 2.06 25.08 0.89
CA TYR A 261 2.18 23.86 1.65
C TYR A 261 1.30 22.81 0.98
N GLY A 262 1.91 21.97 0.21
CA GLY A 262 1.22 20.87 -0.45
C GLY A 262 2.23 19.82 -0.85
N GLY A 263 1.76 18.60 -1.06
CA GLY A 263 2.54 17.48 -1.57
C GLY A 263 1.72 16.76 -2.63
N PHE A 264 2.39 16.34 -3.68
CA PHE A 264 1.78 15.54 -4.73
C PHE A 264 2.77 14.48 -5.16
N GLY A 265 2.38 13.21 -5.09
CA GLY A 265 3.28 12.13 -5.47
C GLY A 265 2.85 10.78 -4.94
N VAL A 266 3.82 9.88 -4.75
CA VAL A 266 3.64 8.52 -4.25
C VAL A 266 4.29 8.38 -2.87
N PRO A 267 3.54 8.57 -1.78
CA PRO A 267 4.08 8.45 -0.43
C PRO A 267 4.19 7.00 0.06
N ALA A 268 3.41 6.06 -0.49
CA ALA A 268 3.44 4.67 -0.01
C ALA A 268 3.19 3.65 -1.10
N MET A 269 3.78 2.48 -0.89
CA MET A 269 3.52 1.27 -1.67
C MET A 269 3.39 0.06 -0.75
N THR A 270 2.67 -0.98 -1.20
CA THR A 270 2.68 -2.29 -0.54
C THR A 270 2.43 -3.41 -1.56
N VAL A 271 2.99 -4.58 -1.32
CA VAL A 271 2.77 -5.74 -2.19
C VAL A 271 1.50 -6.45 -1.74
N LEU A 272 0.52 -6.56 -2.65
CA LEU A 272 -0.73 -7.27 -2.37
C LEU A 272 -0.57 -8.79 -2.49
N ASN A 273 0.17 -9.23 -3.49
CA ASN A 273 0.51 -10.63 -3.77
C ASN A 273 1.74 -10.69 -4.68
N ASP A 274 2.17 -11.89 -5.06
CA ASP A 274 3.35 -12.18 -5.88
C ASP A 274 3.45 -11.47 -7.25
N SER A 275 2.39 -10.81 -7.68
CA SER A 275 2.34 -10.14 -8.98
C SER A 275 1.68 -8.77 -8.95
N THR A 276 1.27 -8.29 -7.78
CA THR A 276 0.52 -7.03 -7.67
C THR A 276 1.14 -6.11 -6.64
N LEU A 277 1.65 -4.99 -7.11
CA LEU A 277 2.06 -3.86 -6.30
C LEU A 277 0.89 -2.87 -6.17
N LEU A 278 0.59 -2.45 -4.96
CA LEU A 278 -0.32 -1.34 -4.70
C LEU A 278 0.49 -0.06 -4.55
N VAL A 279 0.06 0.97 -5.24
CA VAL A 279 0.70 2.30 -5.23
C VAL A 279 -0.33 3.32 -4.77
N MET A 280 -0.01 4.06 -3.73
CA MET A 280 -0.82 5.16 -3.22
C MET A 280 -0.34 6.46 -3.85
N GLU A 281 -1.22 7.16 -4.54
CA GLU A 281 -1.01 8.53 -5.00
C GLU A 281 -1.73 9.48 -4.03
N ARG A 282 -1.01 10.49 -3.57
CA ARG A 282 -1.53 11.51 -2.66
C ARG A 282 -1.43 12.89 -3.32
N GLU A 283 -2.48 13.66 -3.15
CA GLU A 283 -2.50 15.08 -3.44
C GLU A 283 -2.92 15.83 -2.18
N LEU A 284 -1.99 16.53 -1.57
CA LEU A 284 -2.17 17.34 -0.38
C LEU A 284 -2.26 18.81 -0.77
N TYR A 285 -3.40 19.43 -0.49
CA TYR A 285 -3.60 20.86 -0.63
C TYR A 285 -3.86 21.49 0.74
N MET A 286 -3.08 22.49 1.09
CA MET A 286 -3.23 23.28 2.31
C MET A 286 -3.53 24.71 1.96
N SER A 287 -4.73 25.19 2.26
CA SER A 287 -5.10 26.59 2.11
C SER A 287 -4.49 27.46 3.25
N ASP A 288 -4.30 28.73 3.02
CA ASP A 288 -3.75 29.65 4.01
C ASP A 288 -4.60 29.72 5.28
N ASP A 289 -5.92 29.58 5.17
CA ASP A 289 -6.86 29.58 6.28
C ASP A 289 -7.15 28.16 6.83
N PHE A 290 -6.59 27.12 6.23
CA PHE A 290 -6.80 25.69 6.48
C PHE A 290 -8.22 25.17 6.25
N ARG A 291 -9.23 26.02 6.10
CA ARG A 291 -10.64 25.59 5.99
C ARG A 291 -10.93 24.89 4.68
N SER A 292 -10.27 25.33 3.62
CA SER A 292 -10.39 24.76 2.28
C SER A 292 -9.37 23.65 2.00
N SER A 293 -8.55 23.30 3.01
CA SER A 293 -7.54 22.24 2.86
C SER A 293 -8.19 20.88 2.63
N CYS A 294 -7.60 20.11 1.72
CA CYS A 294 -8.05 18.77 1.39
C CYS A 294 -6.87 17.86 1.03
N CYS A 295 -7.06 16.56 1.22
CA CYS A 295 -6.15 15.54 0.77
C CYS A 295 -6.94 14.54 -0.07
N PHE A 296 -6.48 14.30 -1.30
CA PHE A 296 -7.03 13.28 -2.20
C PHE A 296 -6.09 12.09 -2.22
N ILE A 297 -6.66 10.91 -2.06
CA ILE A 297 -5.95 9.64 -2.07
C ILE A 297 -6.53 8.77 -3.16
N LYS A 298 -5.65 8.20 -3.99
CA LYS A 298 -5.94 7.14 -4.94
C LYS A 298 -5.02 5.96 -4.68
N ILE A 299 -5.55 4.76 -4.71
CA ILE A 299 -4.76 3.53 -4.61
C ILE A 299 -4.94 2.75 -5.91
N PHE A 300 -3.82 2.50 -6.58
CA PHE A 300 -3.77 1.77 -7.83
C PHE A 300 -3.17 0.38 -7.62
N SER A 301 -3.59 -0.58 -8.43
CA SER A 301 -2.90 -1.85 -8.60
C SER A 301 -2.07 -1.83 -9.88
N VAL A 302 -0.84 -2.32 -9.79
CA VAL A 302 0.11 -2.50 -10.88
C VAL A 302 0.48 -3.97 -10.97
N ASP A 303 0.33 -4.60 -12.14
CA ASP A 303 0.80 -5.98 -12.39
C ASP A 303 2.32 -5.94 -12.67
N THR A 304 3.10 -6.40 -11.70
CA THR A 304 4.57 -6.36 -11.76
C THR A 304 5.17 -7.24 -12.86
N ARG A 305 4.44 -8.25 -13.35
CA ARG A 305 4.89 -9.13 -14.46
C ARG A 305 4.83 -8.44 -15.81
N ARG A 306 4.07 -7.35 -15.94
CA ARG A 306 3.91 -6.58 -17.18
C ARG A 306 4.80 -5.35 -17.24
N LEU A 307 5.56 -5.09 -16.19
CA LEU A 307 6.48 -3.96 -16.16
C LEU A 307 7.62 -4.15 -17.16
N LYS A 308 7.94 -3.09 -17.89
CA LYS A 308 9.01 -3.06 -18.86
C LYS A 308 10.24 -2.38 -18.26
N PRO A 309 11.39 -3.08 -18.17
CA PRO A 309 12.57 -2.52 -17.52
C PRO A 309 13.15 -1.35 -18.31
N LEU A 310 13.67 -0.37 -17.59
CA LEU A 310 14.37 0.80 -18.11
C LEU A 310 15.85 0.74 -17.76
N GLN A 311 16.67 1.43 -18.57
CA GLN A 311 18.05 1.71 -18.21
C GLN A 311 18.14 2.97 -17.33
N ASP A 312 19.09 3.01 -16.41
CA ASP A 312 19.30 4.14 -15.50
C ASP A 312 19.48 5.47 -16.24
N SER A 313 20.11 5.46 -17.41
CA SER A 313 20.37 6.63 -18.23
C SER A 313 19.15 7.18 -18.98
N THR A 314 18.05 6.39 -19.09
CA THR A 314 16.87 6.79 -19.86
C THR A 314 16.12 7.93 -19.15
N SER A 315 15.84 9.05 -19.81
CA SER A 315 14.91 10.07 -19.31
C SER A 315 13.46 9.66 -19.56
N LEU A 316 12.60 9.81 -18.56
CA LEU A 316 11.18 9.47 -18.67
C LEU A 316 10.38 10.48 -19.50
N LEU A 317 10.92 11.69 -19.75
CA LEU A 317 10.23 12.74 -20.50
C LEU A 317 9.95 12.37 -21.97
N HIS A 318 10.71 11.42 -22.51
CA HIS A 318 10.72 11.10 -23.94
C HIS A 318 10.45 9.62 -24.25
N ILE A 319 10.04 8.83 -23.24
CA ILE A 319 9.70 7.43 -23.51
C ILE A 319 8.26 7.28 -24.01
N PRO A 320 7.96 6.26 -24.85
CA PRO A 320 6.62 5.96 -25.28
C PRO A 320 5.68 5.61 -24.10
N ASP A 321 4.40 5.92 -24.24
CA ASP A 321 3.39 5.70 -23.20
C ASP A 321 3.26 4.24 -22.77
N GLU A 322 3.48 3.30 -23.70
CA GLU A 322 3.43 1.87 -23.43
C GLU A 322 4.58 1.34 -22.55
N LEU A 323 5.59 2.15 -22.24
CA LEU A 323 6.66 1.82 -21.30
C LEU A 323 6.27 2.17 -19.85
N PHE A 324 5.29 3.03 -19.66
CA PHE A 324 4.78 3.31 -18.33
C PHE A 324 3.94 2.14 -17.80
N ALA A 325 4.04 1.89 -16.51
CA ALA A 325 3.27 0.87 -15.82
C ALA A 325 1.77 1.07 -16.04
N ALA A 326 1.11 0.05 -16.59
CA ALA A 326 -0.35 0.03 -16.65
C ALA A 326 -0.89 -0.12 -15.21
N LYS A 327 -1.75 0.81 -14.80
CA LYS A 327 -2.33 0.84 -13.47
C LYS A 327 -3.85 0.80 -13.51
N ARG A 328 -4.47 0.21 -12.49
CA ARG A 328 -5.91 0.14 -12.33
C ARG A 328 -6.31 0.76 -11.00
N LEU A 329 -7.16 1.77 -11.03
CA LEU A 329 -7.72 2.39 -9.83
C LEU A 329 -8.55 1.37 -9.04
N LEU A 330 -8.21 1.19 -7.76
CA LEU A 330 -8.95 0.36 -6.83
C LEU A 330 -9.81 1.20 -5.89
N VAL A 331 -9.24 2.24 -5.33
CA VAL A 331 -9.87 3.07 -4.29
C VAL A 331 -9.55 4.53 -4.55
N GLU A 332 -10.54 5.36 -4.32
CA GLU A 332 -10.40 6.80 -4.30
C GLU A 332 -11.23 7.38 -3.16
N PHE A 333 -10.65 8.30 -2.39
CA PHE A 333 -11.35 9.06 -1.36
C PHE A 333 -10.63 10.37 -1.09
N SER A 334 -11.30 11.25 -0.33
CA SER A 334 -10.69 12.51 0.12
C SER A 334 -11.05 12.82 1.55
N THR A 335 -10.21 13.62 2.19
CA THR A 335 -10.40 14.19 3.53
C THR A 335 -10.34 15.71 3.47
N SER A 336 -11.05 16.40 4.34
CA SER A 336 -11.01 17.86 4.44
C SER A 336 -11.56 18.33 5.79
N PHE A 337 -11.27 19.58 6.18
CA PHE A 337 -11.80 20.16 7.42
C PHE A 337 -13.31 20.41 7.39
N SER A 338 -13.92 20.51 6.23
CA SER A 338 -15.37 20.69 6.06
C SER A 338 -16.16 19.40 6.22
N LYS A 339 -15.49 18.24 6.27
CA LYS A 339 -16.13 16.93 6.38
C LYS A 339 -16.32 16.49 7.83
N PRO A 340 -17.25 15.54 8.10
CA PRO A 340 -17.40 14.91 9.41
C PRO A 340 -16.09 14.30 9.92
N LYS A 341 -15.95 14.12 11.25
CA LYS A 341 -14.75 13.56 11.90
C LYS A 341 -14.20 12.29 11.25
N ALA A 342 -15.08 11.43 10.73
CA ALA A 342 -14.69 10.21 10.02
C ALA A 342 -13.94 10.46 8.69
N GLN A 343 -13.95 11.68 8.20
CA GLN A 343 -13.30 12.11 6.96
C GLN A 343 -12.60 13.47 7.14
N GLU A 344 -12.33 13.86 8.39
CA GLU A 344 -11.60 15.06 8.72
C GLU A 344 -10.21 15.02 8.08
N TYR A 345 -9.68 16.18 7.76
CA TYR A 345 -8.40 16.33 7.05
C TYR A 345 -7.29 15.46 7.65
N ALA A 346 -6.64 14.68 6.80
CA ALA A 346 -5.57 13.78 7.17
C ALA A 346 -4.62 13.59 5.98
N ASN A 347 -3.33 13.70 6.24
CA ASN A 347 -2.26 13.50 5.28
C ASN A 347 -1.78 12.04 5.36
N TYR A 348 -2.34 11.15 4.53
CA TYR A 348 -1.96 9.73 4.52
C TYR A 348 -0.63 9.55 3.81
N GLU A 349 0.33 8.93 4.49
CA GLU A 349 1.69 8.68 3.99
C GLU A 349 2.10 7.22 4.06
N GLY A 350 1.70 6.46 5.08
CA GLY A 350 2.04 5.04 5.19
C GLY A 350 0.91 4.09 4.79
N MET A 351 1.27 2.93 4.24
CA MET A 351 0.33 1.90 3.82
C MET A 351 0.91 0.50 3.98
N CYS A 352 0.16 -0.41 4.63
CA CYS A 352 0.50 -1.83 4.65
C CYS A 352 -0.72 -2.74 4.52
N LEU A 353 -0.49 -4.04 4.32
CA LEU A 353 -1.56 -5.02 4.42
C LEU A 353 -2.01 -5.19 5.88
N GLY A 354 -3.32 -5.21 6.08
CA GLY A 354 -3.97 -5.62 7.31
C GLY A 354 -4.48 -7.06 7.25
N PRO A 355 -5.22 -7.52 8.27
CA PRO A 355 -5.77 -8.86 8.30
C PRO A 355 -6.86 -9.05 7.24
N VAL A 356 -7.09 -10.30 6.85
CA VAL A 356 -8.24 -10.67 6.03
C VAL A 356 -9.50 -10.65 6.89
N THR A 357 -10.58 -10.04 6.40
CA THR A 357 -11.88 -10.01 7.09
C THR A 357 -12.51 -11.38 7.20
N ALA A 358 -13.51 -11.53 8.07
CA ALA A 358 -14.29 -12.78 8.19
C ALA A 358 -14.99 -13.18 6.86
N GLN A 359 -15.15 -12.25 5.92
CA GLN A 359 -15.71 -12.47 4.58
C GLN A 359 -14.65 -12.79 3.53
N GLY A 360 -13.39 -13.02 3.91
CA GLY A 360 -12.28 -13.33 3.02
C GLY A 360 -11.73 -12.14 2.22
N ARG A 361 -12.03 -10.90 2.64
CA ARG A 361 -11.53 -9.69 1.96
C ARG A 361 -10.23 -9.20 2.59
N GLN A 362 -9.26 -8.88 1.77
CA GLN A 362 -8.01 -8.27 2.21
C GLN A 362 -8.27 -6.85 2.72
N THR A 363 -7.57 -6.43 3.78
CA THR A 363 -7.60 -5.05 4.25
C THR A 363 -6.25 -4.36 4.02
N LEU A 364 -6.32 -3.03 3.89
CA LEU A 364 -5.16 -2.13 3.94
C LEU A 364 -5.29 -1.24 5.17
N LEU A 365 -4.17 -1.00 5.86
CA LEU A 365 -4.07 0.03 6.87
C LEU A 365 -3.33 1.22 6.26
N LEU A 366 -3.87 2.40 6.51
CA LEU A 366 -3.24 3.67 6.15
C LEU A 366 -2.98 4.46 7.42
N VAL A 367 -1.79 5.05 7.57
CA VAL A 367 -1.44 6.01 8.62
C VAL A 367 -1.24 7.38 8.03
N ALA A 368 -1.53 8.40 8.82
CA ALA A 368 -1.42 9.79 8.40
C ALA A 368 -0.46 10.55 9.32
N ASP A 369 0.42 11.30 8.69
CA ASP A 369 1.27 12.28 9.34
C ASP A 369 0.45 13.45 9.88
N SER A 370 0.71 13.83 11.12
CA SER A 370 0.04 14.94 11.80
C SER A 370 0.68 16.30 11.57
N GLN A 371 1.91 16.36 11.07
CA GLN A 371 2.66 17.60 10.90
C GLN A 371 2.74 18.44 12.18
N CYS A 372 2.80 17.79 13.34
CA CYS A 372 2.62 18.41 14.68
C CYS A 372 3.68 19.46 15.04
N ARG A 373 4.85 19.45 14.42
CA ARG A 373 5.95 20.35 14.81
C ARG A 373 5.83 21.78 14.29
N LYS A 374 5.00 22.04 13.30
CA LYS A 374 4.75 23.42 12.84
C LYS A 374 3.76 24.10 13.78
N LYS A 375 4.27 24.73 14.84
CA LYS A 375 3.50 25.38 15.94
C LYS A 375 2.27 26.22 15.54
N ARG A 376 2.18 26.72 14.33
CA ARG A 376 1.03 27.47 13.81
C ARG A 376 -0.16 26.62 13.42
N HIS A 377 0.03 25.29 13.23
CA HIS A 377 -0.96 24.42 12.61
C HIS A 377 -1.30 23.19 13.44
N SER A 378 -0.63 22.99 14.58
CA SER A 378 -0.65 21.82 15.45
C SER A 378 -2.03 21.40 15.99
N HIS A 379 -3.02 22.28 15.94
CA HIS A 379 -4.35 21.99 16.51
C HIS A 379 -5.31 21.31 15.54
N ARG A 380 -4.96 21.15 14.27
CA ARG A 380 -5.90 20.75 13.21
C ARG A 380 -5.59 19.44 12.52
N MET A 381 -4.33 19.01 12.54
CA MET A 381 -3.93 17.71 12.01
C MET A 381 -3.64 16.75 13.16
N LYS A 382 -3.90 15.47 12.94
CA LYS A 382 -3.76 14.43 13.96
C LYS A 382 -3.21 13.18 13.31
N ASP A 383 -2.43 12.41 14.06
CA ASP A 383 -2.06 11.06 13.66
C ASP A 383 -3.31 10.20 13.54
N ARG A 384 -3.65 9.85 12.32
CA ARG A 384 -4.85 9.09 11.99
C ARG A 384 -4.47 7.72 11.45
N ILE A 385 -5.33 6.76 11.73
CA ILE A 385 -5.28 5.45 11.08
C ILE A 385 -6.62 5.13 10.45
N ARG A 386 -6.59 4.49 9.29
CA ARG A 386 -7.77 4.10 8.52
C ARG A 386 -7.61 2.71 7.96
N VAL A 387 -8.72 2.01 7.80
CA VAL A 387 -8.76 0.72 7.11
C VAL A 387 -9.55 0.84 5.81
N ILE A 388 -9.02 0.21 4.78
CA ILE A 388 -9.72 -0.02 3.51
C ILE A 388 -9.93 -1.53 3.38
N VAL A 389 -11.13 -1.96 3.00
CA VAL A 389 -11.46 -3.36 2.71
C VAL A 389 -11.54 -3.51 1.19
N LEU A 390 -10.60 -4.25 0.60
CA LEU A 390 -10.50 -4.48 -0.86
C LEU A 390 -11.54 -5.46 -1.36
#